data_47f4d6a8a36af2000bbae72c90a5be27
#
_entry.id   47f4d6a8a36af2000bbae72c90a5be27
#
_cell.length_a   1.000
_cell.length_b   1.000
_cell.length_c   1.000
_cell.angle_alpha   90.00
_cell.angle_beta   90.00
_cell.angle_gamma   90.00
#
_symmetry.space_group_name_H-M   'P 1'
#
loop_
_entity.id
_entity.type
_entity.pdbx_description
1 polymer ?
#
loop_
_entity_poly.entity_id
_entity_poly.type
_entity_poly.pdbx_seq_one_letter_code
_entity_poly.pdbx_strand_id
1 'polypeptide(L)'
;AYLINDLVDLKNDKQHVKKQNRPFASGELSLKIGYTFAPLLAITALSLTILLPLNFLIIAMAYYGLTLLYTLFIKQIKWLDAILLAILYSMRVFAGMTLIKNGFSFWLIFFVLCLFFSLALLKRYAELTAIQTENKFAILGRDYQIKDKIKLALFGYISGYLSILIFIFYIYSAKAQLFYRTPLLLWLICPCLFIWLNHMWEFAQEGKIYDDPVIFTVKNSFSWIFLLLIVIFSVLATEIRLTFYSL
;
A
#
# COMPACT_ATOMS: atom_id res chain seq x y z
N ALA A 1 9.83 -5.55 10.80
CA ALA A 1 10.22 -5.03 9.49
C ALA A 1 10.76 -3.60 9.59
N TYR A 2 10.01 -2.61 10.15
CA TYR A 2 10.43 -1.20 10.23
C TYR A 2 11.75 -1.00 10.99
N LEU A 3 11.93 -1.64 12.13
CA LEU A 3 13.18 -1.56 12.89
C LEU A 3 14.40 -2.00 12.07
N ILE A 4 14.26 -3.08 11.29
CA ILE A 4 15.34 -3.58 10.41
C ILE A 4 15.60 -2.55 9.29
N ASN A 5 14.55 -1.99 8.70
CA ASN A 5 14.70 -0.98 7.66
C ASN A 5 15.44 0.27 8.17
N ASP A 6 15.07 0.78 9.36
CA ASP A 6 15.69 1.96 9.95
C ASP A 6 17.16 1.71 10.35
N LEU A 7 17.49 0.49 10.77
CA LEU A 7 18.88 0.09 11.03
C LEU A 7 19.72 0.03 9.75
N VAL A 8 19.16 -0.52 8.66
CA VAL A 8 19.83 -0.62 7.35
C VAL A 8 19.98 0.76 6.71
N ASP A 9 18.97 1.62 6.86
CA ASP A 9 18.95 2.97 6.27
C ASP A 9 19.66 4.03 7.11
N LEU A 10 20.22 3.69 8.27
CA LEU A 10 20.78 4.63 9.24
C LEU A 10 21.71 5.68 8.63
N LYS A 11 22.59 5.26 7.70
CA LYS A 11 23.54 6.17 7.03
C LYS A 11 22.84 7.19 6.13
N ASN A 12 21.82 6.76 5.40
CA ASN A 12 21.04 7.61 4.50
C ASN A 12 20.09 8.51 5.30
N ASP A 13 19.50 7.98 6.37
CA ASP A 13 18.56 8.71 7.22
C ASP A 13 19.24 9.88 7.95
N LYS A 14 20.48 9.72 8.41
CA LYS A 14 21.28 10.81 9.01
C LYS A 14 21.56 11.95 8.05
N GLN A 15 21.58 11.70 6.74
CA GLN A 15 21.84 12.72 5.71
C GLN A 15 20.55 13.37 5.17
N HIS A 16 19.39 12.83 5.55
CA HIS A 16 18.10 13.29 5.05
C HIS A 16 17.47 14.30 6.02
N VAL A 17 17.09 15.50 5.54
CA VAL A 17 16.58 16.62 6.35
C VAL A 17 15.46 16.24 7.33
N LYS A 18 14.54 15.37 6.94
CA LYS A 18 13.42 14.93 7.80
C LYS A 18 13.70 13.63 8.53
N LYS A 19 14.37 12.67 7.86
CA LYS A 19 14.58 11.33 8.42
C LYS A 19 15.67 11.29 9.47
N GLN A 20 16.53 12.32 9.57
CA GLN A 20 17.50 12.48 10.65
C GLN A 20 16.86 12.51 12.04
N ASN A 21 15.58 12.88 12.13
CA ASN A 21 14.82 12.89 13.39
C ASN A 21 14.25 11.49 13.77
N ARG A 22 14.51 10.44 12.99
CA ARG A 22 14.12 9.08 13.36
C ARG A 22 14.89 8.61 14.59
N PRO A 23 14.29 7.81 15.49
CA PRO A 23 14.89 7.48 16.79
C PRO A 23 16.31 6.89 16.73
N PHE A 24 16.63 6.08 15.72
CA PHE A 24 17.99 5.56 15.53
C PHE A 24 18.93 6.58 14.86
N ALA A 25 18.42 7.40 13.94
CA ALA A 25 19.22 8.37 13.23
C ALA A 25 19.57 9.58 14.12
N SER A 26 18.63 10.02 14.96
CA SER A 26 18.82 11.07 15.97
C SER A 26 19.69 10.64 17.16
N GLY A 27 19.79 9.32 17.40
CA GLY A 27 20.52 8.78 18.56
C GLY A 27 19.66 8.66 19.83
N GLU A 28 18.36 9.00 19.78
CA GLU A 28 17.45 8.80 20.92
C GLU A 28 17.33 7.34 21.33
N LEU A 29 17.41 6.43 20.34
CA LEU A 29 17.37 4.99 20.58
C LEU A 29 18.73 4.35 20.27
N SER A 30 19.26 3.56 21.21
CA SER A 30 20.53 2.88 21.00
C SER A 30 20.39 1.76 19.95
N LEU A 31 21.39 1.58 19.10
CA LEU A 31 21.42 0.54 18.08
C LEU A 31 21.32 -0.87 18.68
N LYS A 32 21.83 -1.07 19.89
CA LYS A 32 21.73 -2.35 20.61
C LYS A 32 20.28 -2.77 20.82
N ILE A 33 19.41 -1.82 21.17
CA ILE A 33 17.97 -2.07 21.33
C ILE A 33 17.39 -2.55 19.97
N GLY A 34 17.71 -1.87 18.86
CA GLY A 34 17.25 -2.27 17.54
C GLY A 34 17.66 -3.68 17.15
N TYR A 35 18.94 -4.04 17.34
CA TYR A 35 19.47 -5.37 17.02
C TYR A 35 18.90 -6.48 17.90
N THR A 36 18.51 -6.18 19.16
CA THR A 36 17.92 -7.16 20.06
C THR A 36 16.42 -7.31 19.84
N PHE A 37 15.68 -6.19 19.71
CA PHE A 37 14.22 -6.23 19.62
C PHE A 37 13.73 -6.62 18.22
N ALA A 38 14.47 -6.34 17.15
CA ALA A 38 14.03 -6.69 15.81
C ALA A 38 13.85 -8.21 15.61
N PRO A 39 14.84 -9.08 15.96
CA PRO A 39 14.65 -10.53 15.88
C PRO A 39 13.63 -11.04 16.90
N LEU A 40 13.59 -10.50 18.12
CA LEU A 40 12.62 -10.90 19.14
C LEU A 40 11.18 -10.69 18.64
N LEU A 41 10.87 -9.51 18.12
CA LEU A 41 9.55 -9.20 17.57
C LEU A 41 9.22 -10.06 16.32
N ALA A 42 10.22 -10.37 15.49
CA ALA A 42 10.02 -11.25 14.35
C ALA A 42 9.66 -12.67 14.77
N ILE A 43 10.40 -13.23 15.75
CA ILE A 43 10.13 -14.57 16.30
C ILE A 43 8.76 -14.60 16.98
N THR A 44 8.44 -13.60 17.79
CA THR A 44 7.12 -13.51 18.45
C THR A 44 5.99 -13.41 17.43
N ALA A 45 6.14 -12.59 16.39
CA ALA A 45 5.14 -12.48 15.34
C ALA A 45 4.95 -13.81 14.59
N LEU A 46 6.04 -14.50 14.22
CA LEU A 46 5.97 -15.79 13.53
C LEU A 46 5.39 -16.89 14.45
N SER A 47 5.72 -16.92 15.73
CA SER A 47 5.14 -17.91 16.66
C SER A 47 3.62 -17.72 16.83
N LEU A 48 3.13 -16.49 16.85
CA LEU A 48 1.70 -16.22 16.85
C LEU A 48 0.99 -16.70 15.57
N THR A 49 1.67 -16.68 14.42
CA THR A 49 1.06 -17.17 13.17
C THR A 49 0.90 -18.69 13.13
N ILE A 50 1.57 -19.45 14.01
CA ILE A 50 1.38 -20.91 14.13
C ILE A 50 -0.03 -21.25 14.61
N LEU A 51 -0.68 -20.35 15.34
CA LEU A 51 -2.08 -20.48 15.79
C LEU A 51 -3.11 -20.27 14.68
N LEU A 52 -2.68 -19.86 13.49
CA LEU A 52 -3.51 -19.55 12.33
C LEU A 52 -3.40 -20.66 11.28
N PRO A 53 -4.32 -20.72 10.29
CA PRO A 53 -4.25 -21.71 9.23
C PRO A 53 -2.90 -21.73 8.51
N LEU A 54 -2.45 -22.92 8.09
CA LEU A 54 -1.15 -23.11 7.43
C LEU A 54 -0.92 -22.17 6.24
N ASN A 55 -1.95 -21.91 5.46
CA ASN A 55 -1.86 -20.98 4.33
C ASN A 55 -1.48 -19.55 4.78
N PHE A 56 -2.01 -19.10 5.92
CA PHE A 56 -1.64 -17.80 6.48
C PHE A 56 -0.18 -17.79 6.91
N LEU A 57 0.30 -18.84 7.58
CA LEU A 57 1.70 -18.97 8.00
C LEU A 57 2.64 -18.91 6.80
N ILE A 58 2.35 -19.65 5.71
CA ILE A 58 3.16 -19.65 4.49
C ILE A 58 3.26 -18.23 3.90
N ILE A 59 2.13 -17.52 3.80
CA ILE A 59 2.11 -16.16 3.27
C ILE A 59 2.84 -15.18 4.20
N ALA A 60 2.71 -15.34 5.52
CA ALA A 60 3.41 -14.50 6.49
C ALA A 60 4.95 -14.70 6.40
N MET A 61 5.42 -15.94 6.25
CA MET A 61 6.83 -16.23 6.03
C MET A 61 7.34 -15.66 4.70
N ALA A 62 6.59 -15.84 3.61
CA ALA A 62 6.92 -15.27 2.31
C ALA A 62 6.96 -13.72 2.36
N TYR A 63 5.96 -13.09 3.01
CA TYR A 63 5.93 -11.65 3.25
C TYR A 63 7.16 -11.16 4.00
N TYR A 64 7.54 -11.86 5.07
CA TYR A 64 8.72 -11.48 5.85
C TYR A 64 10.02 -11.62 5.04
N GLY A 65 10.19 -12.73 4.32
CA GLY A 65 11.33 -12.94 3.43
C GLY A 65 11.42 -11.87 2.32
N LEU A 66 10.31 -11.57 1.65
CA LEU A 66 10.25 -10.53 0.63
C LEU A 66 10.50 -9.13 1.21
N THR A 67 10.07 -8.86 2.45
CA THR A 67 10.35 -7.59 3.12
C THR A 67 11.84 -7.43 3.42
N LEU A 68 12.52 -8.49 3.84
CA LEU A 68 13.98 -8.48 4.03
C LEU A 68 14.70 -8.28 2.69
N LEU A 69 14.31 -9.02 1.65
CA LEU A 69 14.85 -8.88 0.30
C LEU A 69 14.68 -7.45 -0.23
N TYR A 70 13.49 -6.86 -0.03
CA TYR A 70 13.22 -5.47 -0.37
C TYR A 70 14.17 -4.52 0.36
N THR A 71 14.29 -4.68 1.68
CA THR A 71 15.07 -3.77 2.53
C THR A 71 16.56 -3.81 2.21
N LEU A 72 17.10 -5.02 1.92
CA LEU A 72 18.54 -5.21 1.72
C LEU A 72 18.98 -4.90 0.29
N PHE A 73 18.19 -5.25 -0.71
CA PHE A 73 18.64 -5.26 -2.10
C PHE A 73 17.74 -4.45 -3.05
N ILE A 74 16.42 -4.70 -3.04
CA ILE A 74 15.55 -4.29 -4.15
C ILE A 74 15.18 -2.80 -4.09
N LYS A 75 15.10 -2.19 -2.91
CA LYS A 75 14.71 -0.77 -2.76
C LYS A 75 15.59 0.21 -3.53
N GLN A 76 16.80 -0.20 -3.93
CA GLN A 76 17.72 0.61 -4.72
C GLN A 76 17.45 0.53 -6.22
N ILE A 77 16.77 -0.55 -6.69
CA ILE A 77 16.56 -0.82 -8.11
C ILE A 77 15.28 -0.12 -8.56
N LYS A 78 15.41 0.82 -9.49
CA LYS A 78 14.31 1.57 -10.08
C LYS A 78 13.25 0.66 -10.68
N TRP A 79 11.98 1.00 -10.50
CA TRP A 79 10.78 0.27 -10.87
C TRP A 79 10.54 -1.01 -10.06
N LEU A 80 11.56 -1.80 -9.81
CA LEU A 80 11.43 -3.05 -9.06
C LEU A 80 11.06 -2.79 -7.60
N ASP A 81 11.54 -1.66 -7.04
CA ASP A 81 11.16 -1.22 -5.71
C ASP A 81 9.67 -0.92 -5.61
N ALA A 82 9.08 -0.22 -6.58
CA ALA A 82 7.66 0.10 -6.59
C ALA A 82 6.80 -1.17 -6.81
N ILE A 83 7.22 -2.06 -7.71
CA ILE A 83 6.54 -3.34 -7.97
C ILE A 83 6.52 -4.19 -6.69
N LEU A 84 7.69 -4.38 -6.05
CA LEU A 84 7.75 -5.22 -4.85
C LEU A 84 7.01 -4.57 -3.67
N LEU A 85 7.03 -3.24 -3.57
CA LEU A 85 6.25 -2.53 -2.56
C LEU A 85 4.75 -2.77 -2.75
N ALA A 86 4.25 -2.73 -3.98
CA ALA A 86 2.85 -3.05 -4.30
C ALA A 86 2.51 -4.51 -3.95
N ILE A 87 3.40 -5.45 -4.26
CA ILE A 87 3.24 -6.86 -3.89
C ILE A 87 3.18 -7.02 -2.37
N LEU A 88 4.07 -6.38 -1.62
CA LEU A 88 4.09 -6.44 -0.15
C LEU A 88 2.80 -5.90 0.47
N TYR A 89 2.24 -4.81 -0.04
CA TYR A 89 0.93 -4.32 0.42
C TYR A 89 -0.20 -5.28 0.06
N SER A 90 -0.20 -5.84 -1.15
CA SER A 90 -1.21 -6.79 -1.62
C SER A 90 -1.17 -8.11 -0.84
N MET A 91 0.01 -8.58 -0.45
CA MET A 91 0.17 -9.80 0.35
C MET A 91 -0.53 -9.72 1.72
N ARG A 92 -0.65 -8.53 2.31
CA ARG A 92 -1.40 -8.35 3.57
C ARG A 92 -2.89 -8.63 3.37
N VAL A 93 -3.45 -8.15 2.26
CA VAL A 93 -4.85 -8.41 1.90
C VAL A 93 -5.03 -9.90 1.57
N PHE A 94 -4.09 -10.47 0.81
CA PHE A 94 -4.11 -11.89 0.47
C PHE A 94 -4.02 -12.79 1.72
N ALA A 95 -3.16 -12.46 2.68
CA ALA A 95 -3.11 -13.16 3.97
C ALA A 95 -4.47 -13.12 4.68
N GLY A 96 -5.12 -11.95 4.73
CA GLY A 96 -6.46 -11.80 5.31
C GLY A 96 -7.51 -12.66 4.60
N MET A 97 -7.47 -12.77 3.27
CA MET A 97 -8.39 -13.62 2.51
C MET A 97 -8.28 -15.11 2.87
N THR A 98 -7.12 -15.60 3.30
CA THR A 98 -6.94 -17.00 3.69
C THR A 98 -7.62 -17.36 5.00
N LEU A 99 -7.99 -16.37 5.82
CA LEU A 99 -8.72 -16.57 7.07
C LEU A 99 -10.22 -16.65 6.87
N ILE A 100 -10.72 -16.24 5.70
CA ILE A 100 -12.15 -16.24 5.37
C ILE A 100 -12.47 -17.47 4.52
N LYS A 101 -13.48 -18.25 4.94
CA LYS A 101 -13.96 -19.37 4.14
C LYS A 101 -14.40 -18.88 2.76
N ASN A 102 -13.83 -19.47 1.70
CA ASN A 102 -14.07 -19.04 0.32
C ASN A 102 -13.68 -17.58 0.01
N GLY A 103 -12.80 -16.95 0.82
CA GLY A 103 -12.43 -15.54 0.68
C GLY A 103 -11.55 -15.22 -0.55
N PHE A 104 -10.96 -16.21 -1.21
CA PHE A 104 -10.08 -16.01 -2.35
C PHE A 104 -10.81 -15.49 -3.59
N SER A 105 -10.36 -14.35 -4.12
CA SER A 105 -10.85 -13.76 -5.38
C SER A 105 -9.70 -13.22 -6.21
N PHE A 106 -9.51 -13.73 -7.42
CA PHE A 106 -8.50 -13.22 -8.34
C PHE A 106 -8.70 -11.74 -8.68
N TRP A 107 -9.95 -11.33 -8.97
CA TRP A 107 -10.27 -9.94 -9.30
C TRP A 107 -9.91 -8.99 -8.17
N LEU A 108 -10.18 -9.38 -6.91
CA LEU A 108 -9.85 -8.55 -5.76
C LEU A 108 -8.33 -8.44 -5.55
N ILE A 109 -7.57 -9.51 -5.79
CA ILE A 109 -6.10 -9.48 -5.71
C ILE A 109 -5.53 -8.57 -6.80
N PHE A 110 -5.99 -8.69 -8.05
CA PHE A 110 -5.52 -7.81 -9.13
C PHE A 110 -5.92 -6.36 -8.91
N PHE A 111 -7.14 -6.09 -8.43
CA PHE A 111 -7.57 -4.76 -8.02
C PHE A 111 -6.60 -4.14 -7.02
N VAL A 112 -6.34 -4.86 -5.92
CA VAL A 112 -5.47 -4.40 -4.84
C VAL A 112 -4.04 -4.20 -5.32
N LEU A 113 -3.54 -5.12 -6.16
CA LEU A 113 -2.19 -5.01 -6.74
C LEU A 113 -2.03 -3.74 -7.61
N CYS A 114 -2.97 -3.48 -8.50
CA CYS A 114 -2.95 -2.29 -9.34
C CYS A 114 -3.11 -1.00 -8.52
N LEU A 115 -3.99 -1.01 -7.52
CA LEU A 115 -4.19 0.13 -6.63
C LEU A 115 -2.91 0.46 -5.84
N PHE A 116 -2.31 -0.55 -5.19
CA PHE A 116 -1.07 -0.33 -4.43
C PHE A 116 0.13 -0.04 -5.33
N PHE A 117 0.14 -0.52 -6.59
CA PHE A 117 1.18 -0.11 -7.53
C PHE A 117 1.05 1.37 -7.88
N SER A 118 -0.17 1.87 -8.12
CA SER A 118 -0.41 3.32 -8.29
C SER A 118 0.10 4.12 -7.09
N LEU A 119 -0.22 3.69 -5.86
CA LEU A 119 0.23 4.36 -4.63
C LEU A 119 1.75 4.26 -4.40
N ALA A 120 2.38 3.16 -4.81
CA ALA A 120 3.83 3.01 -4.74
C ALA A 120 4.54 3.98 -5.72
N LEU A 121 4.00 4.14 -6.93
CA LEU A 121 4.50 5.11 -7.90
C LEU A 121 4.26 6.56 -7.43
N LEU A 122 3.09 6.83 -6.84
CA LEU A 122 2.78 8.12 -6.22
C LEU A 122 3.77 8.47 -5.11
N LYS A 123 4.17 7.50 -4.28
CA LYS A 123 5.20 7.69 -3.27
C LYS A 123 6.53 8.14 -3.88
N ARG A 124 6.97 7.50 -4.97
CA ARG A 124 8.20 7.89 -5.68
C ARG A 124 8.08 9.27 -6.31
N TYR A 125 6.92 9.57 -6.89
CA TYR A 125 6.62 10.87 -7.43
C TYR A 125 6.70 11.97 -6.35
N ALA A 126 6.08 11.76 -5.19
CA ALA A 126 6.09 12.69 -4.06
C ALA A 126 7.52 12.90 -3.51
N GLU A 127 8.31 11.83 -3.36
CA GLU A 127 9.73 11.92 -2.97
C GLU A 127 10.53 12.78 -3.97
N LEU A 128 10.32 12.61 -5.29
CA LEU A 128 10.98 13.43 -6.31
C LEU A 128 10.51 14.89 -6.29
N THR A 129 9.25 15.14 -5.97
CA THR A 129 8.73 16.50 -5.84
C THR A 129 9.38 17.21 -4.63
N ALA A 130 9.53 16.52 -3.52
CA ALA A 130 10.16 17.06 -2.32
C ALA A 130 11.65 17.41 -2.53
N ILE A 131 12.42 16.57 -3.21
CA ILE A 131 13.84 16.86 -3.49
C ILE A 131 14.03 17.96 -4.55
N GLN A 132 13.09 18.12 -5.47
CA GLN A 132 13.12 19.19 -6.45
C GLN A 132 13.03 20.58 -5.78
N THR A 133 12.24 20.70 -4.71
CA THR A 133 12.17 21.94 -3.92
C THR A 133 13.47 22.24 -3.16
N GLU A 134 14.30 21.22 -2.90
CA GLU A 134 15.61 21.33 -2.26
C GLU A 134 16.78 21.52 -3.26
N ASN A 135 16.50 21.74 -4.55
CA ASN A 135 17.49 21.84 -5.64
C ASN A 135 18.41 20.60 -5.77
N LYS A 136 17.91 19.41 -5.42
CA LYS A 136 18.60 18.13 -5.60
C LYS A 136 18.06 17.40 -6.82
N PHE A 137 18.90 16.58 -7.48
CA PHE A 137 18.54 15.94 -8.76
C PHE A 137 18.12 14.47 -8.63
N ALA A 138 18.40 13.81 -7.51
CA ALA A 138 18.15 12.39 -7.31
C ALA A 138 17.81 12.04 -5.84
N ILE A 139 17.08 10.95 -5.64
CA ILE A 139 16.76 10.42 -4.30
C ILE A 139 17.98 9.68 -3.75
N LEU A 140 18.42 10.01 -2.54
CA LEU A 140 19.51 9.29 -1.86
C LEU A 140 19.13 7.81 -1.63
N GLY A 141 19.99 6.90 -2.09
CA GLY A 141 19.81 5.46 -1.93
C GLY A 141 18.79 4.81 -2.88
N ARG A 142 18.39 5.51 -3.97
CA ARG A 142 17.49 5.00 -5.01
C ARG A 142 17.88 5.55 -6.37
N ASP A 143 17.64 4.77 -7.42
CA ASP A 143 18.01 5.14 -8.80
C ASP A 143 16.92 5.93 -9.54
N TYR A 144 16.19 6.82 -8.83
CA TYR A 144 15.18 7.71 -9.43
C TYR A 144 15.70 9.14 -9.59
N GLN A 145 15.40 9.73 -10.74
CA GLN A 145 15.78 11.10 -11.12
C GLN A 145 14.53 11.95 -11.42
N ILE A 146 14.63 13.27 -11.35
CA ILE A 146 13.52 14.21 -11.62
C ILE A 146 12.86 13.95 -12.99
N LYS A 147 13.65 13.58 -14.02
CA LYS A 147 13.15 13.23 -15.35
C LYS A 147 12.15 12.04 -15.35
N ASP A 148 12.15 11.22 -14.31
CA ASP A 148 11.27 10.07 -14.20
C ASP A 148 9.86 10.44 -13.72
N LYS A 149 9.63 11.66 -13.20
CA LYS A 149 8.34 12.12 -12.69
C LYS A 149 7.19 11.90 -13.68
N ILE A 150 7.40 12.24 -14.95
CA ILE A 150 6.36 12.10 -15.99
C ILE A 150 5.97 10.63 -16.17
N LYS A 151 6.95 9.72 -16.22
CA LYS A 151 6.69 8.28 -16.35
C LYS A 151 6.00 7.71 -15.11
N LEU A 152 6.44 8.12 -13.92
CA LEU A 152 5.83 7.71 -12.67
C LEU A 152 4.36 8.14 -12.59
N ALA A 153 4.05 9.38 -12.97
CA ALA A 153 2.68 9.88 -13.01
C ALA A 153 1.85 9.10 -14.04
N LEU A 154 2.35 8.94 -15.27
CA LEU A 154 1.63 8.24 -16.35
C LEU A 154 1.28 6.80 -15.93
N PHE A 155 2.26 6.00 -15.52
CA PHE A 155 2.01 4.62 -15.10
C PHE A 155 1.18 4.54 -13.82
N GLY A 156 1.32 5.52 -12.92
CA GLY A 156 0.54 5.59 -11.70
C GLY A 156 -0.94 5.84 -11.97
N TYR A 157 -1.29 6.79 -12.84
CA TYR A 157 -2.67 7.02 -13.27
C TYR A 157 -3.24 5.81 -14.02
N ILE A 158 -2.49 5.25 -14.97
CA ILE A 158 -2.92 4.05 -15.73
C ILE A 158 -3.23 2.92 -14.74
N SER A 159 -2.33 2.62 -13.81
CA SER A 159 -2.54 1.55 -12.85
C SER A 159 -3.71 1.83 -11.90
N GLY A 160 -3.87 3.09 -11.46
CA GLY A 160 -4.98 3.49 -10.63
C GLY A 160 -6.34 3.32 -11.32
N TYR A 161 -6.48 3.77 -12.57
CA TYR A 161 -7.72 3.61 -13.31
C TYR A 161 -7.97 2.15 -13.72
N LEU A 162 -6.92 1.41 -14.05
CA LEU A 162 -7.01 -0.02 -14.29
C LEU A 162 -7.53 -0.75 -13.04
N SER A 163 -7.13 -0.34 -11.84
CA SER A 163 -7.66 -0.93 -10.61
C SER A 163 -9.17 -0.77 -10.50
N ILE A 164 -9.72 0.42 -10.83
CA ILE A 164 -11.17 0.65 -10.81
C ILE A 164 -11.88 -0.25 -11.84
N LEU A 165 -11.32 -0.38 -13.04
CA LEU A 165 -11.85 -1.27 -14.07
C LEU A 165 -11.88 -2.73 -13.58
N ILE A 166 -10.80 -3.20 -12.96
CA ILE A 166 -10.72 -4.56 -12.38
C ILE A 166 -11.74 -4.73 -11.25
N PHE A 167 -11.97 -3.69 -10.44
CA PHE A 167 -12.99 -3.71 -9.40
C PHE A 167 -14.41 -3.86 -9.98
N ILE A 168 -14.69 -3.29 -11.16
CA ILE A 168 -15.94 -3.51 -11.87
C ILE A 168 -16.10 -5.00 -12.23
N PHE A 169 -15.05 -5.67 -12.74
CA PHE A 169 -15.11 -7.11 -12.98
C PHE A 169 -15.30 -7.93 -11.70
N TYR A 170 -14.73 -7.46 -10.58
CA TYR A 170 -14.99 -8.07 -9.29
C TYR A 170 -16.48 -8.02 -8.92
N ILE A 171 -17.19 -6.89 -9.14
CA ILE A 171 -18.63 -6.75 -8.83
C ILE A 171 -19.46 -7.83 -9.53
N TYR A 172 -19.12 -8.18 -10.77
CA TYR A 172 -19.83 -9.22 -11.54
C TYR A 172 -19.31 -10.64 -11.29
N SER A 173 -18.30 -10.81 -10.45
CA SER A 173 -17.73 -12.13 -10.18
C SER A 173 -18.66 -12.98 -9.30
N ALA A 174 -18.58 -14.29 -9.45
CA ALA A 174 -19.29 -15.24 -8.58
C ALA A 174 -18.95 -15.04 -7.09
N LYS A 175 -17.76 -14.52 -6.78
CA LYS A 175 -17.35 -14.22 -5.40
C LYS A 175 -18.11 -13.04 -4.82
N ALA A 176 -18.28 -11.94 -5.57
CA ALA A 176 -19.08 -10.82 -5.11
C ALA A 176 -20.54 -11.24 -4.89
N GLN A 177 -21.10 -12.04 -5.78
CA GLN A 177 -22.45 -12.58 -5.64
C GLN A 177 -22.62 -13.50 -4.42
N LEU A 178 -21.55 -14.18 -3.99
CA LEU A 178 -21.56 -15.03 -2.81
C LEU A 178 -21.53 -14.23 -1.50
N PHE A 179 -20.77 -13.12 -1.47
CA PHE A 179 -20.55 -12.33 -0.25
C PHE A 179 -21.56 -11.19 -0.06
N TYR A 180 -22.11 -10.65 -1.15
CA TYR A 180 -23.01 -9.50 -1.11
C TYR A 180 -24.41 -9.88 -1.58
N ARG A 181 -25.42 -9.43 -0.83
CA ARG A 181 -26.84 -9.63 -1.22
C ARG A 181 -27.20 -8.79 -2.44
N THR A 182 -26.61 -7.62 -2.56
CA THR A 182 -26.80 -6.71 -3.71
C THR A 182 -25.46 -6.18 -4.19
N PRO A 183 -24.67 -6.99 -4.96
CA PRO A 183 -23.34 -6.61 -5.44
C PRO A 183 -23.33 -5.30 -6.26
N LEU A 184 -24.46 -4.95 -6.91
CA LEU A 184 -24.59 -3.73 -7.70
C LEU A 184 -24.40 -2.46 -6.87
N LEU A 185 -24.65 -2.47 -5.55
CA LEU A 185 -24.35 -1.32 -4.68
C LEU A 185 -22.86 -0.99 -4.60
N LEU A 186 -21.98 -1.96 -4.88
CA LEU A 186 -20.54 -1.73 -4.94
C LEU A 186 -20.14 -0.77 -6.09
N TRP A 187 -21.01 -0.56 -7.09
CA TRP A 187 -20.78 0.46 -8.13
C TRP A 187 -20.57 1.86 -7.55
N LEU A 188 -21.20 2.17 -6.41
CA LEU A 188 -21.01 3.44 -5.74
C LEU A 188 -19.59 3.65 -5.20
N ILE A 189 -18.83 2.57 -5.06
CA ILE A 189 -17.41 2.63 -4.66
C ILE A 189 -16.53 3.12 -5.83
N CYS A 190 -16.90 2.85 -7.08
CA CYS A 190 -16.09 3.25 -8.25
C CYS A 190 -15.87 4.76 -8.33
N PRO A 191 -16.91 5.63 -8.27
CA PRO A 191 -16.70 7.07 -8.24
C PRO A 191 -15.94 7.54 -6.99
N CYS A 192 -16.14 6.90 -5.84
CA CYS A 192 -15.37 7.22 -4.63
C CYS A 192 -13.88 6.96 -4.85
N LEU A 193 -13.50 5.80 -5.39
CA LEU A 193 -12.12 5.47 -5.71
C LEU A 193 -11.54 6.42 -6.77
N PHE A 194 -12.31 6.75 -7.80
CA PHE A 194 -11.87 7.67 -8.85
C PHE A 194 -11.54 9.05 -8.30
N ILE A 195 -12.45 9.65 -7.52
CA ILE A 195 -12.25 10.98 -6.93
C ILE A 195 -11.08 10.94 -5.94
N TRP A 196 -11.02 9.93 -5.07
CA TRP A 196 -9.94 9.78 -4.09
C TRP A 196 -8.57 9.62 -4.75
N LEU A 197 -8.45 8.79 -5.79
CA LEU A 197 -7.19 8.60 -6.53
C LEU A 197 -6.70 9.90 -7.16
N ASN A 198 -7.60 10.62 -7.87
CA ASN A 198 -7.22 11.90 -8.47
C ASN A 198 -6.74 12.89 -7.42
N HIS A 199 -7.45 12.99 -6.30
CA HIS A 199 -7.08 13.88 -5.21
C HIS A 199 -5.72 13.52 -4.58
N MET A 200 -5.43 12.24 -4.43
CA MET A 200 -4.11 11.79 -3.96
C MET A 200 -2.98 12.21 -4.94
N TRP A 201 -3.21 12.07 -6.23
CA TRP A 201 -2.25 12.48 -7.24
C TRP A 201 -2.09 14.01 -7.32
N GLU A 202 -3.16 14.78 -7.18
CA GLU A 202 -3.11 16.25 -7.09
C GLU A 202 -2.25 16.70 -5.90
N PHE A 203 -2.48 16.15 -4.71
CA PHE A 203 -1.67 16.45 -3.54
C PHE A 203 -0.19 16.09 -3.70
N ALA A 204 0.10 15.00 -4.43
CA ALA A 204 1.49 14.66 -4.74
C ALA A 204 2.14 15.65 -5.71
N GLN A 205 1.37 16.16 -6.69
CA GLN A 205 1.84 17.19 -7.63
C GLN A 205 2.08 18.53 -6.95
N GLU A 206 1.21 18.90 -6.01
CA GLU A 206 1.34 20.13 -5.22
C GLU A 206 2.44 20.04 -4.13
N GLY A 207 3.08 18.86 -4.00
CA GLY A 207 4.13 18.65 -2.99
C GLY A 207 3.61 18.61 -1.56
N LYS A 208 2.31 18.36 -1.35
CA LYS A 208 1.69 18.25 -0.02
C LYS A 208 1.90 16.89 0.64
N ILE A 209 2.28 15.87 -0.13
CA ILE A 209 2.59 14.54 0.39
C ILE A 209 4.08 14.46 0.67
N TYR A 210 4.44 14.51 1.94
CA TYR A 210 5.83 14.42 2.41
C TYR A 210 6.20 13.03 2.94
N ASP A 211 5.19 12.28 3.40
CA ASP A 211 5.32 10.96 4.00
C ASP A 211 4.88 9.86 3.03
N ASP A 212 4.77 8.66 3.56
CA ASP A 212 4.14 7.54 2.85
C ASP A 212 2.67 7.87 2.51
N PRO A 213 2.19 7.62 1.26
CA PRO A 213 0.80 7.89 0.88
C PRO A 213 -0.24 7.24 1.81
N VAL A 214 0.07 6.07 2.37
CA VAL A 214 -0.81 5.39 3.33
C VAL A 214 -0.89 6.18 4.64
N ILE A 215 0.25 6.67 5.15
CA ILE A 215 0.29 7.52 6.35
C ILE A 215 -0.42 8.85 6.09
N PHE A 216 -0.22 9.43 4.90
CA PHE A 216 -0.93 10.65 4.50
C PHE A 216 -2.45 10.43 4.46
N THR A 217 -2.92 9.31 3.89
CA THR A 217 -4.34 8.94 3.85
C THR A 217 -4.95 8.90 5.25
N VAL A 218 -4.24 8.33 6.23
CA VAL A 218 -4.70 8.25 7.63
C VAL A 218 -4.76 9.63 8.30
N LYS A 219 -3.89 10.57 7.92
CA LYS A 219 -3.87 11.94 8.46
C LYS A 219 -4.85 12.89 7.76
N ASN A 220 -5.30 12.55 6.57
CA ASN A 220 -6.13 13.41 5.73
C ASN A 220 -7.62 13.16 5.96
N SER A 221 -8.34 14.18 6.45
CA SER A 221 -9.80 14.10 6.70
C SER A 221 -10.61 13.76 5.45
N PHE A 222 -10.20 14.24 4.28
CA PHE A 222 -10.85 13.94 3.01
C PHE A 222 -10.78 12.44 2.69
N SER A 223 -9.63 11.81 2.91
CA SER A 223 -9.47 10.36 2.71
C SER A 223 -10.35 9.53 3.65
N TRP A 224 -10.59 10.02 4.87
CA TRP A 224 -11.50 9.37 5.81
C TRP A 224 -12.95 9.38 5.35
N ILE A 225 -13.40 10.46 4.68
CA ILE A 225 -14.75 10.52 4.12
C ILE A 225 -14.94 9.41 3.08
N PHE A 226 -13.98 9.24 2.15
CA PHE A 226 -14.06 8.19 1.13
C PHE A 226 -13.93 6.79 1.71
N LEU A 227 -13.04 6.59 2.70
CA LEU A 227 -12.94 5.31 3.40
C LEU A 227 -14.28 4.95 4.08
N LEU A 228 -14.89 5.90 4.76
CA LEU A 228 -16.19 5.71 5.41
C LEU A 228 -17.29 5.38 4.38
N LEU A 229 -17.35 6.10 3.26
CA LEU A 229 -18.31 5.81 2.19
C LEU A 229 -18.11 4.41 1.61
N ILE A 230 -16.87 3.99 1.35
CA ILE A 230 -16.55 2.64 0.88
C ILE A 230 -17.04 1.57 1.88
N VAL A 231 -16.79 1.78 3.17
CA VAL A 231 -17.26 0.87 4.22
C VAL A 231 -18.80 0.83 4.25
N ILE A 232 -19.47 2.01 4.24
CA ILE A 232 -20.94 2.10 4.23
C ILE A 232 -21.51 1.36 3.02
N PHE A 233 -21.04 1.62 1.80
CA PHE A 233 -21.55 0.95 0.60
C PHE A 233 -21.26 -0.56 0.61
N SER A 234 -20.14 -0.99 1.16
CA SER A 234 -19.84 -2.41 1.33
C SER A 234 -20.80 -3.08 2.32
N VAL A 235 -21.09 -2.44 3.45
CA VAL A 235 -22.06 -2.94 4.45
C VAL A 235 -23.46 -2.95 3.87
N LEU A 236 -23.89 -1.89 3.20
CA LEU A 236 -25.20 -1.82 2.54
C LEU A 236 -25.36 -2.92 1.48
N ALA A 237 -24.30 -3.22 0.73
CA ALA A 237 -24.31 -4.30 -0.25
C ALA A 237 -24.48 -5.68 0.39
N THR A 238 -24.02 -5.89 1.64
CA THR A 238 -24.23 -7.16 2.37
C THR A 238 -25.62 -7.27 3.02
N GLU A 239 -26.16 -6.17 3.53
CA GLU A 239 -27.39 -6.17 4.33
C GLU A 239 -28.65 -5.96 3.49
N ILE A 240 -28.63 -5.07 2.51
CA ILE A 240 -29.81 -4.70 1.73
C ILE A 240 -30.02 -5.67 0.58
N ARG A 241 -31.23 -6.21 0.49
CA ARG A 241 -31.73 -6.96 -0.66
C ARG A 241 -32.61 -6.04 -1.51
N LEU A 242 -32.02 -5.45 -2.54
CA LEU A 242 -32.82 -4.71 -3.53
C LEU A 242 -33.49 -5.73 -4.44
N THR A 243 -34.79 -5.90 -4.34
CA THR A 243 -35.60 -6.61 -5.32
C THR A 243 -35.77 -5.69 -6.53
N PHE A 244 -34.84 -5.73 -7.48
CA PHE A 244 -35.14 -5.20 -8.80
C PHE A 244 -36.17 -6.15 -9.42
N TYR A 245 -37.38 -5.67 -9.64
CA TYR A 245 -38.35 -6.36 -10.47
C TYR A 245 -37.69 -6.59 -11.83
N SER A 246 -37.49 -7.85 -12.19
CA SER A 246 -37.15 -8.22 -13.57
C SER A 246 -38.34 -7.77 -14.45
N LEU A 247 -38.14 -6.69 -15.20
CA LEU A 247 -38.95 -6.35 -16.35
C LEU A 247 -38.63 -7.32 -17.48
#